data_11e5d6699a3b09eee1be69b8128c43a0
#
_entry.id   11e5d6699a3b09eee1be69b8128c43a0
#
_cell.length_a   1.000
_cell.length_b   1.000
_cell.length_c   1.000
_cell.angle_alpha   90.00
_cell.angle_beta   90.00
_cell.angle_gamma   90.00
#
_symmetry.space_group_name_H-M   'P 1'
#
loop_
_entity.id
_entity.type
_entity.pdbx_description
1 polymer ?
#
loop_
_entity_poly.entity_id
_entity_poly.type
_entity_poly.pdbx_seq_one_letter_code
_entity_poly.pdbx_strand_id
1 'polypeptide(L)'
;LLLHCFGLRVGELLNLRIGDIDFAESTIAIRRRANDKTDPRVYQPLVKTCERKLIADTKLMFEISDYILNDRRKIKNSNKHDFLFITYKAGKTQGQPISFSSYHKVVSVVRQSSSLLGGLTGHKLRHTWNYEFSKAIDKNQDISDEKEQQIRSYLMGWRPGSETSMIYNRRHIFELSKKTALEQQEQLFKGEFDE
;
A
#
# COMPACT_ATOMS: atom_id res chain seq x y z
N LEU A 1 -4.38 -1.81 7.28
CA LEU A 1 -2.98 -1.62 7.62
C LEU A 1 -2.06 -1.80 6.41
N LEU A 2 -1.89 -3.00 5.81
CA LEU A 2 -0.89 -3.28 4.76
C LEU A 2 -0.95 -2.33 3.55
N LEU A 3 -2.15 -1.99 3.07
CA LEU A 3 -2.30 -1.02 1.97
C LEU A 3 -1.76 0.37 2.32
N HIS A 4 -1.91 0.76 3.57
CA HIS A 4 -1.44 2.05 4.06
C HIS A 4 0.06 2.03 4.35
N CYS A 5 0.55 1.01 5.06
CA CYS A 5 1.96 0.92 5.47
C CYS A 5 2.93 0.75 4.29
N PHE A 6 2.51 0.08 3.22
CA PHE A 6 3.38 -0.25 2.09
C PHE A 6 2.92 0.33 0.75
N GLY A 7 1.81 1.03 0.72
CA GLY A 7 1.25 1.53 -0.54
C GLY A 7 0.96 0.42 -1.55
N LEU A 8 0.61 -0.80 -1.12
CA LEU A 8 0.37 -1.94 -2.00
C LEU A 8 -0.75 -1.67 -3.00
N ARG A 9 -0.65 -2.28 -4.18
CA ARG A 9 -1.81 -2.44 -5.06
C ARG A 9 -2.74 -3.51 -4.52
N VAL A 10 -4.04 -3.37 -4.78
CA VAL A 10 -5.05 -4.34 -4.32
C VAL A 10 -4.72 -5.76 -4.81
N GLY A 11 -4.25 -5.90 -6.05
CA GLY A 11 -3.83 -7.19 -6.59
C GLY A 11 -2.66 -7.81 -5.82
N GLU A 12 -1.71 -7.02 -5.35
CA GLU A 12 -0.61 -7.48 -4.50
C GLU A 12 -1.15 -7.97 -3.14
N LEU A 13 -2.00 -7.15 -2.50
CA LEU A 13 -2.62 -7.51 -1.21
C LEU A 13 -3.38 -8.84 -1.29
N LEU A 14 -4.25 -8.98 -2.30
CA LEU A 14 -5.11 -10.16 -2.45
C LEU A 14 -4.34 -11.41 -2.87
N ASN A 15 -3.10 -11.26 -3.30
CA ASN A 15 -2.23 -12.36 -3.71
C ASN A 15 -1.20 -12.77 -2.65
N LEU A 16 -1.17 -12.04 -1.52
CA LEU A 16 -0.29 -12.40 -0.40
C LEU A 16 -0.66 -13.75 0.19
N ARG A 17 0.38 -14.51 0.52
CA ARG A 17 0.29 -15.80 1.19
C ARG A 17 1.01 -15.77 2.53
N ILE A 18 0.67 -16.67 3.42
CA ILE A 18 1.36 -16.82 4.71
C ILE A 18 2.84 -17.10 4.48
N GLY A 19 3.19 -17.95 3.51
CA GLY A 19 4.58 -18.24 3.15
C GLY A 19 5.35 -17.09 2.49
N ASP A 20 4.72 -15.94 2.21
CA ASP A 20 5.41 -14.73 1.77
C ASP A 20 5.90 -13.87 2.95
N ILE A 21 5.54 -14.23 4.18
CA ILE A 21 5.84 -13.49 5.40
C ILE A 21 6.96 -14.23 6.13
N ASP A 22 8.07 -13.54 6.29
CA ASP A 22 9.20 -13.99 7.08
C ASP A 22 9.21 -13.28 8.42
N PHE A 23 8.76 -13.96 9.46
CA PHE A 23 8.67 -13.40 10.81
C PHE A 23 10.05 -13.24 11.48
N ALA A 24 11.03 -14.06 11.09
CA ALA A 24 12.37 -13.95 11.63
C ALA A 24 13.09 -12.70 11.10
N GLU A 25 12.98 -12.46 9.80
CA GLU A 25 13.60 -11.31 9.13
C GLU A 25 12.68 -10.07 9.10
N SER A 26 11.46 -10.16 9.64
CA SER A 26 10.46 -9.11 9.59
C SER A 26 10.23 -8.57 8.18
N THR A 27 10.09 -9.48 7.18
CA THR A 27 9.90 -9.11 5.78
C THR A 27 8.64 -9.70 5.15
N ILE A 28 8.12 -9.02 4.15
CA ILE A 28 6.99 -9.47 3.33
C ILE A 28 7.42 -9.47 1.87
N ALA A 29 7.38 -10.64 1.23
CA ALA A 29 7.72 -10.80 -0.18
C ALA A 29 6.50 -10.55 -1.07
N ILE A 30 6.61 -9.61 -1.99
CA ILE A 30 5.63 -9.41 -3.05
C ILE A 30 6.06 -10.24 -4.25
N ARG A 31 5.31 -11.29 -4.56
CA ARG A 31 5.63 -12.26 -5.62
C ARG A 31 4.61 -12.23 -6.75
N ARG A 32 5.08 -12.43 -7.96
CA ARG A 32 4.23 -12.58 -9.15
C ARG A 32 3.82 -14.04 -9.31
N ARG A 33 2.52 -14.28 -9.31
CA ARG A 33 1.93 -15.59 -9.56
C ARG A 33 0.88 -15.45 -10.65
N ALA A 34 1.26 -15.74 -11.87
CA ALA A 34 0.34 -15.74 -13.00
C ALA A 34 -0.15 -17.17 -13.26
N ASN A 35 -1.43 -17.33 -13.57
CA ASN A 35 -2.05 -18.62 -13.87
C ASN A 35 -1.81 -19.69 -12.80
N ASP A 36 -1.93 -19.26 -11.54
CA ASP A 36 -1.71 -20.13 -10.39
C ASP A 36 -2.81 -21.19 -10.27
N LYS A 37 -2.45 -22.44 -10.54
CA LYS A 37 -3.39 -23.58 -10.48
C LYS A 37 -3.94 -23.83 -9.07
N THR A 38 -3.29 -23.31 -8.04
CA THR A 38 -3.72 -23.45 -6.65
C THR A 38 -4.66 -22.35 -6.20
N ASP A 39 -4.88 -21.32 -7.02
CA ASP A 39 -5.81 -20.24 -6.75
C ASP A 39 -7.23 -20.64 -7.25
N PRO A 40 -8.18 -20.86 -6.33
CA PRO A 40 -9.52 -21.28 -6.71
C PRO A 40 -10.40 -20.17 -7.26
N ARG A 41 -9.90 -18.92 -7.30
CA ARG A 41 -10.67 -17.77 -7.81
C ARG A 41 -10.72 -17.78 -9.33
N VAL A 42 -11.92 -17.58 -9.88
CA VAL A 42 -12.11 -17.46 -11.35
C VAL A 42 -11.31 -16.27 -11.90
N TYR A 43 -11.34 -15.14 -11.19
CA TYR A 43 -10.56 -13.96 -11.54
C TYR A 43 -9.41 -13.80 -10.55
N GLN A 44 -8.26 -14.32 -10.90
CA GLN A 44 -7.07 -14.27 -10.06
C GLN A 44 -6.53 -12.85 -10.00
N PRO A 45 -6.26 -12.29 -8.79
CA PRO A 45 -5.58 -11.01 -8.66
C PRO A 45 -4.17 -11.08 -9.25
N LEU A 46 -3.84 -10.14 -10.13
CA LEU A 46 -2.51 -10.10 -10.74
C LEU A 46 -1.61 -9.10 -10.05
N VAL A 47 -0.37 -9.52 -9.77
CA VAL A 47 0.73 -8.65 -9.37
C VAL A 47 1.38 -8.09 -10.63
N LYS A 48 1.06 -6.83 -10.97
CA LYS A 48 1.57 -6.14 -12.17
C LYS A 48 2.91 -5.43 -11.95
N THR A 49 3.40 -5.44 -10.71
CA THR A 49 4.65 -4.79 -10.27
C THR A 49 5.81 -5.77 -10.29
N CYS A 50 7.04 -5.25 -10.12
CA CYS A 50 8.21 -6.10 -9.88
C CYS A 50 8.11 -6.78 -8.52
N GLU A 51 8.66 -7.99 -8.45
CA GLU A 51 8.84 -8.70 -7.18
C GLU A 51 9.80 -7.92 -6.27
N ARG A 52 9.54 -7.94 -4.97
CA ARG A 52 10.36 -7.25 -3.99
C ARG A 52 10.10 -7.75 -2.58
N LYS A 53 11.04 -7.51 -1.67
CA LYS A 53 10.85 -7.69 -0.23
C LYS A 53 10.62 -6.33 0.41
N LEU A 54 9.64 -6.26 1.30
CA LEU A 54 9.30 -5.07 2.08
C LEU A 54 9.60 -5.36 3.55
N ILE A 55 10.25 -4.42 4.23
CA ILE A 55 10.56 -4.53 5.65
C ILE A 55 9.35 -4.02 6.45
N ALA A 56 8.91 -4.80 7.42
CA ALA A 56 7.83 -4.45 8.33
C ALA A 56 8.39 -4.20 9.73
N ASP A 57 7.80 -3.25 10.46
CA ASP A 57 8.12 -3.08 11.86
C ASP A 57 7.52 -4.22 12.71
N THR A 58 8.05 -4.37 13.92
CA THR A 58 7.67 -5.43 14.86
C THR A 58 6.17 -5.39 15.20
N LYS A 59 5.58 -4.20 15.33
CA LYS A 59 4.15 -4.05 15.64
C LYS A 59 3.29 -4.57 14.50
N LEU A 60 3.63 -4.23 13.26
CA LEU A 60 2.89 -4.71 12.09
C LEU A 60 3.03 -6.24 11.94
N MET A 61 4.23 -6.79 12.19
CA MET A 61 4.44 -8.24 12.18
C MET A 61 3.62 -8.95 13.26
N PHE A 62 3.52 -8.35 14.45
CA PHE A 62 2.67 -8.86 15.53
C PHE A 62 1.19 -8.88 15.11
N GLU A 63 0.65 -7.79 14.53
CA GLU A 63 -0.73 -7.73 14.05
C GLU A 63 -1.03 -8.79 12.97
N ILE A 64 -0.07 -9.04 12.08
CA ILE A 64 -0.20 -10.09 11.04
C ILE A 64 -0.21 -11.47 11.69
N SER A 65 0.68 -11.72 12.64
CA SER A 65 0.76 -12.99 13.38
C SER A 65 -0.53 -13.24 14.16
N ASP A 66 -1.00 -12.24 14.90
CA ASP A 66 -2.25 -12.30 15.66
C ASP A 66 -3.45 -12.62 14.76
N TYR A 67 -3.57 -11.92 13.64
CA TYR A 67 -4.59 -12.20 12.63
C TYR A 67 -4.54 -13.65 12.12
N ILE A 68 -3.35 -14.18 11.82
CA ILE A 68 -3.19 -15.54 11.32
C ILE A 68 -3.62 -16.56 12.39
N LEU A 69 -3.15 -16.39 13.62
CA LEU A 69 -3.32 -17.36 14.70
C LEU A 69 -4.69 -17.28 15.37
N ASN A 70 -5.19 -16.07 15.57
CA ASN A 70 -6.38 -15.83 16.40
C ASN A 70 -7.66 -15.59 15.57
N ASP A 71 -7.56 -15.07 14.36
CA ASP A 71 -8.73 -14.78 13.52
C ASP A 71 -8.85 -15.75 12.35
N ARG A 72 -7.85 -15.76 11.47
CA ARG A 72 -7.91 -16.55 10.25
C ARG A 72 -8.06 -18.03 10.53
N ARG A 73 -7.28 -18.59 11.45
CA ARG A 73 -7.26 -20.02 11.79
C ARG A 73 -8.61 -20.55 12.28
N LYS A 74 -9.45 -19.70 12.90
CA LYS A 74 -10.78 -20.09 13.42
C LYS A 74 -11.81 -20.28 12.31
N ILE A 75 -11.54 -19.79 11.10
CA ILE A 75 -12.50 -19.83 10.00
C ILE A 75 -12.45 -21.20 9.30
N LYS A 76 -13.61 -21.84 9.16
CA LYS A 76 -13.75 -23.12 8.45
C LYS A 76 -13.11 -23.05 7.05
N ASN A 77 -12.39 -24.08 6.64
CA ASN A 77 -11.68 -24.22 5.37
C ASN A 77 -10.47 -23.27 5.16
N SER A 78 -10.10 -22.41 6.10
CA SER A 78 -8.97 -21.51 5.96
C SER A 78 -7.62 -22.23 5.85
N ASN A 79 -7.53 -23.46 6.37
CA ASN A 79 -6.34 -24.30 6.33
C ASN A 79 -6.11 -25.03 4.99
N LYS A 80 -7.05 -24.93 4.04
CA LYS A 80 -6.95 -25.62 2.73
C LYS A 80 -6.00 -24.92 1.75
N HIS A 81 -5.55 -23.75 2.07
CA HIS A 81 -4.63 -22.94 1.27
C HIS A 81 -3.89 -21.93 2.17
N ASP A 82 -2.85 -21.33 1.66
CA ASP A 82 -1.98 -20.38 2.36
C ASP A 82 -2.25 -18.89 2.05
N PHE A 83 -3.29 -18.55 1.28
CA PHE A 83 -3.65 -17.14 1.06
C PHE A 83 -3.89 -16.43 2.39
N LEU A 84 -3.28 -15.25 2.57
CA LEU A 84 -3.36 -14.48 3.81
C LEU A 84 -4.80 -14.03 4.10
N PHE A 85 -5.44 -13.38 3.15
CA PHE A 85 -6.79 -12.84 3.32
C PHE A 85 -7.85 -13.77 2.79
N ILE A 86 -8.86 -14.02 3.63
CA ILE A 86 -9.92 -15.00 3.38
C ILE A 86 -11.30 -14.39 3.55
N THR A 87 -12.31 -15.07 3.06
CA THR A 87 -13.72 -14.72 3.21
C THR A 87 -14.27 -15.24 4.54
N TYR A 88 -14.70 -14.33 5.41
CA TYR A 88 -15.28 -14.64 6.73
C TYR A 88 -16.76 -15.01 6.68
N LYS A 89 -17.49 -14.42 5.73
CA LYS A 89 -18.94 -14.62 5.60
C LYS A 89 -19.26 -16.10 5.47
N ALA A 90 -20.17 -16.60 6.31
CA ALA A 90 -20.70 -17.95 6.23
C ALA A 90 -21.33 -18.22 4.84
N GLY A 91 -21.11 -19.43 4.30
CA GLY A 91 -21.60 -19.84 2.99
C GLY A 91 -20.57 -20.63 2.19
N LYS A 92 -20.85 -20.84 0.92
CA LYS A 92 -20.03 -21.68 0.01
C LYS A 92 -18.56 -21.21 -0.13
N THR A 93 -18.31 -19.92 0.04
CA THR A 93 -16.98 -19.32 -0.11
C THR A 93 -16.28 -19.04 1.23
N GLN A 94 -16.85 -19.46 2.36
CA GLN A 94 -16.23 -19.25 3.67
C GLN A 94 -14.86 -19.94 3.73
N GLY A 95 -13.85 -19.20 4.19
CA GLY A 95 -12.49 -19.66 4.28
C GLY A 95 -11.73 -19.66 2.94
N GLN A 96 -12.38 -19.38 1.82
CA GLN A 96 -11.71 -19.24 0.52
C GLN A 96 -10.94 -17.89 0.42
N PRO A 97 -9.91 -17.78 -0.45
CA PRO A 97 -9.24 -16.52 -0.69
C PRO A 97 -10.22 -15.40 -1.04
N ILE A 98 -10.02 -14.23 -0.47
CA ILE A 98 -10.91 -13.09 -0.72
C ILE A 98 -10.85 -12.66 -2.19
N SER A 99 -12.00 -12.44 -2.82
CA SER A 99 -12.11 -11.95 -4.19
C SER A 99 -12.06 -10.41 -4.25
N PHE A 100 -11.85 -9.83 -5.45
CA PHE A 100 -11.97 -8.38 -5.66
C PHE A 100 -13.34 -7.84 -5.22
N SER A 101 -14.43 -8.51 -5.57
CA SER A 101 -15.77 -8.07 -5.18
C SER A 101 -15.97 -8.11 -3.66
N SER A 102 -15.45 -9.11 -2.96
CA SER A 102 -15.49 -9.17 -1.50
C SER A 102 -14.63 -8.08 -0.87
N TYR A 103 -13.45 -7.83 -1.40
CA TYR A 103 -12.60 -6.70 -0.99
C TYR A 103 -13.33 -5.36 -1.14
N HIS A 104 -13.97 -5.10 -2.27
CA HIS A 104 -14.74 -3.87 -2.48
C HIS A 104 -15.90 -3.70 -1.50
N LYS A 105 -16.56 -4.81 -1.12
CA LYS A 105 -17.59 -4.78 -0.06
C LYS A 105 -17.02 -4.38 1.29
N VAL A 106 -15.87 -4.95 1.68
CA VAL A 106 -15.18 -4.55 2.93
C VAL A 106 -14.82 -3.07 2.90
N VAL A 107 -14.22 -2.58 1.82
CA VAL A 107 -13.89 -1.15 1.67
C VAL A 107 -15.15 -0.29 1.72
N SER A 108 -16.27 -0.74 1.13
CA SER A 108 -17.54 -0.01 1.20
C SER A 108 -18.06 0.14 2.62
N VAL A 109 -17.98 -0.92 3.45
CA VAL A 109 -18.35 -0.86 4.88
C VAL A 109 -17.47 0.13 5.62
N VAL A 110 -16.15 0.11 5.39
CA VAL A 110 -15.22 1.08 6.00
C VAL A 110 -15.55 2.52 5.58
N ARG A 111 -15.90 2.74 4.31
CA ARG A 111 -16.31 4.08 3.82
C ARG A 111 -17.57 4.60 4.51
N GLN A 112 -18.51 3.71 4.81
CA GLN A 112 -19.78 4.06 5.46
C GLN A 112 -19.62 4.32 6.96
N SER A 113 -18.53 3.86 7.59
CA SER A 113 -18.31 4.05 9.02
C SER A 113 -17.96 5.49 9.42
N SER A 114 -17.55 6.33 8.48
CA SER A 114 -17.25 7.75 8.73
C SER A 114 -17.34 8.56 7.43
N SER A 115 -17.88 9.76 7.50
CA SER A 115 -17.92 10.72 6.38
C SER A 115 -16.51 11.08 5.87
N LEU A 116 -15.52 11.11 6.76
CA LEU A 116 -14.12 11.36 6.41
C LEU A 116 -13.53 10.27 5.51
N LEU A 117 -14.06 9.04 5.58
CA LEU A 117 -13.62 7.90 4.80
C LEU A 117 -14.40 7.71 3.49
N GLY A 118 -15.38 8.55 3.17
CA GLY A 118 -16.25 8.41 2.01
C GLY A 118 -15.53 8.24 0.67
N GLY A 119 -14.35 8.83 0.55
CA GLY A 119 -13.50 8.71 -0.63
C GLY A 119 -12.42 7.61 -0.57
N LEU A 120 -12.38 6.77 0.47
CA LEU A 120 -11.33 5.77 0.66
C LEU A 120 -11.32 4.73 -0.45
N THR A 121 -10.15 4.51 -1.06
CA THR A 121 -9.88 3.41 -2.00
C THR A 121 -8.46 2.90 -1.78
N GLY A 122 -8.17 1.67 -2.19
CA GLY A 122 -6.79 1.16 -2.17
C GLY A 122 -5.83 2.02 -2.99
N HIS A 123 -6.32 2.64 -4.05
CA HIS A 123 -5.51 3.55 -4.87
C HIS A 123 -5.20 4.86 -4.14
N LYS A 124 -6.18 5.44 -3.44
CA LYS A 124 -5.95 6.64 -2.60
C LYS A 124 -4.97 6.36 -1.46
N LEU A 125 -5.05 5.20 -0.81
CA LEU A 125 -4.07 4.81 0.21
C LEU A 125 -2.65 4.75 -0.36
N ARG A 126 -2.50 4.24 -1.59
CA ARG A 126 -1.21 4.24 -2.28
C ARG A 126 -0.72 5.64 -2.64
N HIS A 127 -1.62 6.56 -3.04
CA HIS A 127 -1.28 7.97 -3.24
C HIS A 127 -0.85 8.65 -1.94
N THR A 128 -1.58 8.40 -0.84
CA THR A 128 -1.21 8.91 0.49
C THR A 128 0.17 8.43 0.90
N TRP A 129 0.45 7.13 0.71
CA TRP A 129 1.77 6.59 1.00
C TRP A 129 2.88 7.31 0.22
N ASN A 130 2.69 7.52 -1.09
CA ASN A 130 3.68 8.24 -1.90
C ASN A 130 3.87 9.70 -1.46
N TYR A 131 2.82 10.36 -1.04
CA TYR A 131 2.89 11.72 -0.51
C TYR A 131 3.65 11.78 0.82
N GLU A 132 3.34 10.88 1.76
CA GLU A 132 4.05 10.80 3.03
C GLU A 132 5.52 10.36 2.85
N PHE A 133 5.81 9.50 1.88
CA PHE A 133 7.17 9.16 1.49
C PHE A 133 7.95 10.39 1.02
N SER A 134 7.38 11.22 0.14
CA SER A 134 8.03 12.48 -0.28
C SER A 134 8.37 13.37 0.92
N LYS A 135 7.40 13.58 1.82
CA LYS A 135 7.62 14.37 3.04
C LYS A 135 8.72 13.80 3.94
N ALA A 136 8.84 12.48 4.01
CA ALA A 136 9.89 11.83 4.79
C ALA A 136 11.28 12.03 4.17
N ILE A 137 11.36 11.96 2.84
CA ILE A 137 12.60 12.23 2.10
C ILE A 137 13.03 13.69 2.22
N ASP A 138 12.11 14.66 2.10
CA ASP A 138 12.41 16.08 2.24
C ASP A 138 13.08 16.46 3.55
N LYS A 139 12.81 15.70 4.61
CA LYS A 139 13.45 15.88 5.91
C LYS A 139 14.88 15.35 5.95
N ASN A 140 15.27 14.56 4.97
CA ASN A 140 16.59 13.94 4.88
C ASN A 140 17.37 14.51 3.69
N GLN A 141 18.08 15.61 3.94
CA GLN A 141 18.82 16.38 2.92
C GLN A 141 19.99 15.60 2.25
N ASP A 142 20.34 14.42 2.76
CA ASP A 142 21.44 13.60 2.23
C ASP A 142 21.02 12.68 1.07
N ILE A 143 19.74 12.69 0.69
CA ILE A 143 19.21 11.82 -0.37
C ILE A 143 19.02 12.63 -1.66
N SER A 144 19.81 12.30 -2.70
CA SER A 144 19.64 12.92 -4.02
C SER A 144 18.31 12.49 -4.69
N ASP A 145 17.83 13.30 -5.64
CA ASP A 145 16.59 13.02 -6.40
C ASP A 145 16.64 11.66 -7.10
N GLU A 146 17.80 11.29 -7.68
CA GLU A 146 17.96 10.00 -8.33
C GLU A 146 17.85 8.85 -7.32
N LYS A 147 18.41 9.03 -6.13
CA LYS A 147 18.37 8.03 -5.06
C LYS A 147 16.94 7.89 -4.50
N GLU A 148 16.26 9.01 -4.32
CA GLU A 148 14.83 8.99 -3.97
C GLU A 148 14.01 8.19 -4.99
N GLN A 149 14.20 8.48 -6.28
CA GLN A 149 13.49 7.80 -7.36
C GLN A 149 13.76 6.29 -7.37
N GLN A 150 15.00 5.88 -7.13
CA GLN A 150 15.36 4.47 -7.03
C GLN A 150 14.68 3.77 -5.85
N ILE A 151 14.74 4.38 -4.66
CA ILE A 151 14.12 3.85 -3.43
C ILE A 151 12.59 3.75 -3.63
N ARG A 152 11.95 4.79 -4.12
CA ARG A 152 10.53 4.83 -4.40
C ARG A 152 10.13 3.76 -5.41
N SER A 153 10.87 3.62 -6.51
CA SER A 153 10.61 2.63 -7.54
C SER A 153 10.71 1.21 -6.99
N TYR A 154 11.71 0.94 -6.16
CA TYR A 154 11.84 -0.36 -5.49
C TYR A 154 10.64 -0.63 -4.57
N LEU A 155 10.31 0.28 -3.64
CA LEU A 155 9.22 0.11 -2.68
C LEU A 155 7.86 -0.03 -3.38
N MET A 156 7.64 0.69 -4.45
CA MET A 156 6.41 0.63 -5.24
C MET A 156 6.38 -0.52 -6.27
N GLY A 157 7.50 -1.19 -6.49
CA GLY A 157 7.65 -2.24 -7.50
C GLY A 157 7.48 -1.73 -8.92
N TRP A 158 7.90 -0.51 -9.21
CA TRP A 158 7.94 0.02 -10.56
C TRP A 158 9.18 -0.47 -11.30
N ARG A 159 9.07 -0.57 -12.62
CA ARG A 159 10.26 -0.81 -13.44
C ARG A 159 11.15 0.43 -13.40
N PRO A 160 12.48 0.25 -13.34
CA PRO A 160 13.40 1.38 -13.48
C PRO A 160 13.07 2.21 -14.72
N GLY A 161 13.08 3.53 -14.59
CA GLY A 161 12.74 4.43 -15.70
C GLY A 161 11.26 4.53 -16.06
N SER A 162 10.34 3.96 -15.25
CA SER A 162 8.92 4.08 -15.54
C SER A 162 8.42 5.51 -15.34
N GLU A 163 7.56 6.00 -16.27
CA GLU A 163 6.91 7.32 -16.17
C GLU A 163 6.06 7.50 -14.90
N THR A 164 5.65 6.39 -14.28
CA THR A 164 4.82 6.43 -13.07
C THR A 164 5.54 7.12 -11.91
N SER A 165 6.87 6.97 -11.78
CA SER A 165 7.65 7.65 -10.76
C SER A 165 7.65 9.17 -10.97
N MET A 166 7.74 9.62 -12.23
CA MET A 166 7.72 11.04 -12.59
C MET A 166 6.39 11.73 -12.26
N ILE A 167 5.26 11.03 -12.36
CA ILE A 167 3.93 11.59 -12.03
C ILE A 167 3.84 11.96 -10.55
N TYR A 168 4.38 11.10 -9.67
CA TYR A 168 4.37 11.37 -8.22
C TYR A 168 5.33 12.51 -7.85
N ASN A 169 6.50 12.58 -8.48
CA ASN A 169 7.45 13.68 -8.29
C ASN A 169 6.85 15.01 -8.78
N ARG A 170 6.17 15.05 -9.93
CA ARG A 170 5.50 16.27 -10.42
C ARG A 170 4.50 16.85 -9.44
N ARG A 171 3.67 16.02 -8.84
CA ARG A 171 2.69 16.50 -7.86
C ARG A 171 3.36 17.07 -6.62
N HIS A 172 4.38 16.39 -6.12
CA HIS A 172 5.15 16.84 -4.98
C HIS A 172 5.88 18.16 -5.27
N ILE A 173 6.56 18.25 -6.41
CA ILE A 173 7.22 19.48 -6.88
C ILE A 173 6.19 20.63 -7.03
N PHE A 174 5.00 20.35 -7.56
CA PHE A 174 3.95 21.36 -7.69
C PHE A 174 3.50 21.89 -6.32
N GLU A 175 3.29 21.03 -5.33
CA GLU A 175 2.90 21.43 -3.98
C GLU A 175 3.99 22.23 -3.26
N LEU A 176 5.26 21.80 -3.41
CA LEU A 176 6.43 22.56 -2.93
C LEU A 176 6.51 23.95 -3.61
N SER A 177 6.43 23.99 -4.94
CA SER A 177 6.48 25.24 -5.70
C SER A 177 5.40 26.21 -5.25
N LYS A 178 4.17 25.71 -5.02
CA LYS A 178 3.07 26.53 -4.50
C LYS A 178 3.39 27.09 -3.12
N LYS A 179 3.89 26.28 -2.21
CA LYS A 179 4.27 26.70 -0.86
C LYS A 179 5.36 27.79 -0.92
N THR A 180 6.43 27.52 -1.65
CA THR A 180 7.56 28.47 -1.81
C THR A 180 7.11 29.80 -2.43
N ALA A 181 6.26 29.73 -3.48
CA ALA A 181 5.73 30.95 -4.11
C ALA A 181 4.86 31.77 -3.16
N LEU A 182 4.03 31.12 -2.33
CA LEU A 182 3.22 31.82 -1.33
C LEU A 182 4.10 32.46 -0.23
N GLU A 183 5.08 31.75 0.29
CA GLU A 183 6.02 32.26 1.28
C GLU A 183 6.80 33.45 0.75
N GLN A 184 7.22 33.41 -0.53
CA GLN A 184 7.90 34.54 -1.19
C GLN A 184 6.98 35.75 -1.34
N GLN A 185 5.73 35.55 -1.73
CA GLN A 185 4.74 36.61 -1.83
C GLN A 185 4.43 37.24 -0.45
N GLU A 186 4.26 36.44 0.58
CA GLU A 186 4.07 36.95 1.95
C GLU A 186 5.25 37.80 2.44
N GLN A 187 6.48 37.40 2.10
CA GLN A 187 7.68 38.19 2.45
C GLN A 187 7.71 39.53 1.73
N LEU A 188 7.34 39.56 0.43
CA LEU A 188 7.26 40.81 -0.33
C LEU A 188 6.22 41.77 0.26
N PHE A 189 5.04 41.29 0.61
CA PHE A 189 3.99 42.12 1.20
C PHE A 189 4.32 42.61 2.62
N LYS A 190 5.05 41.82 3.42
CA LYS A 190 5.52 42.27 4.74
C LYS A 190 6.57 43.39 4.66
N GLY A 191 7.41 43.35 3.61
CA GLY A 191 8.42 44.42 3.40
C GLY A 191 7.83 45.74 2.88
N GLU A 192 6.61 45.76 2.31
CA GLU A 192 5.96 46.96 1.83
C GLU A 192 5.16 47.74 2.93
N PHE A 193 4.92 47.12 4.07
CA PHE A 193 4.16 47.73 5.18
C PHE A 193 4.99 48.20 6.37
N ASP A 194 6.31 47.99 6.33
CA ASP A 194 7.27 48.41 7.38
C ASP A 194 8.04 49.71 6.99
N GLU A 195 7.66 50.42 5.94
CA GLU A 195 8.10 51.79 5.62
C GLU A 195 6.96 52.78 5.93
#